data_3f45231a687a897f8e59cb57f04b3720
#
_entry.id   3f45231a687a897f8e59cb57f04b3720
#
_cell.length_a   1.000
_cell.length_b   1.000
_cell.length_c   1.000
_cell.angle_alpha   90.00
_cell.angle_beta   90.00
_cell.angle_gamma   90.00
#
_symmetry.space_group_name_H-M   'P 1'
#
loop_
_entity.id
_entity.type
_entity.pdbx_description
1 polymer ?
#
loop_
_entity_poly.entity_id
_entity_poly.type
_entity_poly.pdbx_seq_one_letter_code
_entity_poly.pdbx_strand_id
1 'polypeptide(L)'
;IIKYKDEFFLCVTSYPMPKPYDEQFYADDTARIYFIKTTDFKSFTEPEIIYAKGGENIEEMGRMIDPFVLRDKDNPDRYLLFFKQNGLSISESYDMKNWKFIGSSDAGENACVIVKDGKYMLIHSPEDGIGIKISEDLLSWEDRGVIYLNRKCWDWANGRLTAAFVMESCGKTKYKYIIFFHGSRKECSPETHGAATLAVAYTDDFINFSYEP
;
A
#
# COMPACT_ATOMS: atom_id res chain seq x y z
N ILE A 1 -1.89 -0.30 9.01
CA ILE A 1 -2.55 -0.21 10.31
C ILE A 1 -2.82 1.25 10.62
N ILE A 2 -4.02 1.57 11.09
CA ILE A 2 -4.38 2.93 11.52
C ILE A 2 -5.14 2.89 12.85
N LYS A 3 -4.91 3.88 13.70
CA LYS A 3 -5.66 4.05 14.95
C LYS A 3 -6.90 4.91 14.69
N TYR A 4 -8.06 4.41 15.09
CA TYR A 4 -9.33 5.14 15.10
C TYR A 4 -10.00 4.99 16.47
N LYS A 5 -10.19 6.10 17.19
CA LYS A 5 -10.62 6.09 18.59
C LYS A 5 -9.67 5.23 19.44
N ASP A 6 -10.19 4.23 20.13
CA ASP A 6 -9.44 3.35 21.01
C ASP A 6 -9.03 2.02 20.36
N GLU A 7 -9.30 1.85 19.07
CA GLU A 7 -9.01 0.62 18.33
C GLU A 7 -7.96 0.84 17.24
N PHE A 8 -7.25 -0.22 16.89
CA PHE A 8 -6.40 -0.30 15.71
C PHE A 8 -7.13 -1.09 14.63
N PHE A 9 -7.13 -0.55 13.43
CA PHE A 9 -7.70 -1.15 12.24
C PHE A 9 -6.58 -1.65 11.35
N LEU A 10 -6.53 -2.96 11.13
CA LEU A 10 -5.66 -3.60 10.16
C LEU A 10 -6.44 -3.72 8.86
N CYS A 11 -5.94 -3.09 7.80
CA CYS A 11 -6.53 -3.17 6.49
C CYS A 11 -5.83 -4.29 5.72
N VAL A 12 -6.59 -5.26 5.24
CA VAL A 12 -6.06 -6.48 4.62
C VAL A 12 -6.81 -6.84 3.35
N THR A 13 -6.15 -7.58 2.46
CA THR A 13 -6.78 -8.22 1.30
C THR A 13 -7.03 -9.68 1.62
N SER A 14 -8.20 -10.20 1.26
CA SER A 14 -8.48 -11.63 1.25
C SER A 14 -8.90 -12.07 -0.15
N TYR A 15 -8.32 -13.18 -0.56
CA TYR A 15 -8.74 -13.96 -1.71
C TYR A 15 -9.52 -15.15 -1.19
N PRO A 16 -10.86 -15.22 -1.35
CA PRO A 16 -11.61 -16.39 -0.95
C PRO A 16 -11.16 -17.56 -1.81
N MET A 17 -10.62 -18.59 -1.16
CA MET A 17 -10.09 -19.79 -1.84
C MET A 17 -11.11 -20.92 -1.80
N PRO A 18 -11.65 -21.38 -2.95
CA PRO A 18 -12.43 -22.61 -2.99
C PRO A 18 -11.58 -23.81 -2.59
N LYS A 19 -12.19 -24.84 -2.08
CA LYS A 19 -11.54 -26.10 -1.78
C LYS A 19 -11.94 -27.14 -2.84
N PRO A 20 -10.98 -27.89 -3.43
CA PRO A 20 -9.53 -27.84 -3.22
C PRO A 20 -8.89 -26.59 -3.82
N TYR A 21 -7.72 -26.19 -3.31
CA TYR A 21 -6.97 -25.05 -3.79
C TYR A 21 -6.62 -25.22 -5.28
N ASP A 22 -7.00 -24.23 -6.09
CA ASP A 22 -6.64 -24.15 -7.51
C ASP A 22 -5.53 -23.10 -7.68
N GLU A 23 -4.44 -23.43 -8.39
CA GLU A 23 -3.31 -22.54 -8.63
C GLU A 23 -3.66 -21.30 -9.48
N GLN A 24 -4.80 -21.28 -10.16
CA GLN A 24 -5.29 -20.15 -10.96
C GLN A 24 -5.84 -18.98 -10.12
N PHE A 25 -5.74 -19.05 -8.83
CA PHE A 25 -6.48 -18.26 -7.86
C PHE A 25 -6.10 -16.77 -7.77
N TYR A 26 -4.89 -16.38 -8.17
CA TYR A 26 -4.40 -15.01 -8.02
C TYR A 26 -5.04 -13.98 -8.97
N ALA A 27 -5.79 -14.40 -9.94
CA ALA A 27 -6.48 -13.54 -10.91
C ALA A 27 -7.97 -13.38 -10.63
N ASP A 28 -8.46 -13.83 -9.47
CA ASP A 28 -9.87 -13.91 -9.17
C ASP A 28 -10.48 -12.53 -8.84
N ASP A 29 -11.59 -12.22 -9.52
CA ASP A 29 -12.41 -11.03 -9.26
C ASP A 29 -13.04 -11.00 -7.85
N THR A 30 -12.89 -12.07 -7.08
CA THR A 30 -13.43 -12.21 -5.72
C THR A 30 -12.56 -11.60 -4.63
N ALA A 31 -11.35 -11.16 -4.93
CA ALA A 31 -10.50 -10.49 -3.93
C ALA A 31 -11.17 -9.22 -3.40
N ARG A 32 -11.24 -9.11 -2.09
CA ARG A 32 -11.86 -7.97 -1.38
C ARG A 32 -10.97 -7.50 -0.25
N ILE A 33 -11.22 -6.27 0.18
CA ILE A 33 -10.51 -5.65 1.30
C ILE A 33 -11.37 -5.65 2.55
N TYR A 34 -10.72 -5.83 3.69
CA TYR A 34 -11.37 -6.00 4.99
C TYR A 34 -10.66 -5.19 6.05
N PHE A 35 -11.38 -4.85 7.11
CA PHE A 35 -10.80 -4.46 8.39
C PHE A 35 -10.83 -5.61 9.38
N ILE A 36 -9.72 -5.77 10.10
CA ILE A 36 -9.63 -6.55 11.33
C ILE A 36 -9.28 -5.56 12.43
N LYS A 37 -9.99 -5.60 13.56
CA LYS A 37 -9.81 -4.64 14.65
C LYS A 37 -9.15 -5.29 15.86
N THR A 38 -8.40 -4.50 16.58
CA THR A 38 -7.80 -4.91 17.86
C THR A 38 -7.55 -3.70 18.75
N THR A 39 -7.54 -3.92 20.07
CA THR A 39 -7.13 -2.91 21.07
C THR A 39 -5.77 -3.22 21.66
N ASP A 40 -5.29 -4.45 21.55
CA ASP A 40 -4.14 -4.97 22.30
C ASP A 40 -3.13 -5.77 21.45
N PHE A 41 -3.40 -5.96 20.17
CA PHE A 41 -2.63 -6.81 19.23
C PHE A 41 -2.49 -8.28 19.67
N LYS A 42 -3.40 -8.75 20.53
CA LYS A 42 -3.47 -10.15 20.99
C LYS A 42 -4.80 -10.80 20.61
N SER A 43 -5.88 -10.03 20.72
CA SER A 43 -7.23 -10.41 20.34
C SER A 43 -7.67 -9.60 19.13
N PHE A 44 -8.29 -10.26 18.16
CA PHE A 44 -8.71 -9.65 16.91
C PHE A 44 -10.18 -9.96 16.63
N THR A 45 -10.88 -9.02 16.02
CA THR A 45 -12.25 -9.26 15.53
C THR A 45 -12.25 -10.16 14.30
N GLU A 46 -13.41 -10.71 13.96
CA GLU A 46 -13.63 -11.25 12.62
C GLU A 46 -13.42 -10.16 11.56
N PRO A 47 -12.96 -10.53 10.34
CA PRO A 47 -12.80 -9.59 9.25
C PRO A 47 -14.14 -8.96 8.83
N GLU A 48 -14.20 -7.63 8.79
CA GLU A 48 -15.35 -6.88 8.29
C GLU A 48 -15.04 -6.34 6.89
N ILE A 49 -15.90 -6.63 5.91
CA ILE A 49 -15.69 -6.15 4.53
C ILE A 49 -15.79 -4.64 4.45
N ILE A 50 -14.95 -4.04 3.60
CA ILE A 50 -14.95 -2.60 3.33
C ILE A 50 -15.69 -2.35 2.01
N TYR A 51 -16.84 -1.70 2.05
CA TYR A 51 -17.57 -1.22 0.87
C TYR A 51 -16.92 0.08 0.37
N ALA A 52 -15.74 -0.03 -0.20
CA ALA A 52 -14.82 1.08 -0.47
C ALA A 52 -15.36 2.14 -1.43
N LYS A 53 -16.32 1.81 -2.30
CA LYS A 53 -16.96 2.75 -3.25
C LYS A 53 -18.40 3.10 -2.86
N GLY A 54 -18.82 2.74 -1.65
CA GLY A 54 -20.23 2.75 -1.25
C GLY A 54 -20.97 1.56 -1.85
N GLY A 55 -22.25 1.48 -1.57
CA GLY A 55 -23.09 0.32 -1.96
C GLY A 55 -23.04 -0.79 -0.92
N GLU A 56 -23.81 -1.83 -1.16
CA GLU A 56 -23.98 -2.96 -0.23
C GLU A 56 -23.83 -4.31 -0.93
N ASN A 57 -23.65 -4.32 -2.27
CA ASN A 57 -23.55 -5.55 -3.04
C ASN A 57 -22.08 -5.94 -3.25
N ILE A 58 -21.65 -7.00 -2.59
CA ILE A 58 -20.28 -7.54 -2.69
C ILE A 58 -19.93 -8.00 -4.10
N GLU A 59 -20.88 -8.50 -4.87
CA GLU A 59 -20.66 -9.02 -6.22
C GLU A 59 -20.36 -7.91 -7.22
N GLU A 60 -20.92 -6.71 -7.01
CA GLU A 60 -20.72 -5.54 -7.87
C GLU A 60 -19.42 -4.78 -7.54
N MET A 61 -18.77 -5.08 -6.44
CA MET A 61 -17.56 -4.36 -6.03
C MET A 61 -16.37 -4.59 -6.96
N GLY A 62 -16.30 -5.74 -7.63
CA GLY A 62 -15.13 -6.15 -8.39
C GLY A 62 -13.91 -6.45 -7.52
N ARG A 63 -12.81 -6.81 -8.15
CA ARG A 63 -11.54 -7.11 -7.46
C ARG A 63 -10.96 -5.86 -6.81
N MET A 64 -10.64 -5.93 -5.51
CA MET A 64 -9.97 -4.88 -4.75
C MET A 64 -8.84 -5.49 -3.92
N ILE A 65 -7.63 -4.93 -4.04
CA ILE A 65 -6.45 -5.41 -3.32
C ILE A 65 -5.58 -4.24 -2.83
N ASP A 66 -4.56 -4.54 -2.04
CA ASP A 66 -3.50 -3.66 -1.57
C ASP A 66 -4.02 -2.38 -0.89
N PRO A 67 -4.86 -2.52 0.14
CA PRO A 67 -5.44 -1.38 0.80
C PRO A 67 -4.43 -0.65 1.69
N PHE A 68 -4.49 0.67 1.65
CA PHE A 68 -3.74 1.55 2.55
C PHE A 68 -4.67 2.63 3.10
N VAL A 69 -4.64 2.87 4.39
CA VAL A 69 -5.46 3.90 5.04
C VAL A 69 -4.57 4.97 5.64
N LEU A 70 -4.92 6.22 5.36
CA LEU A 70 -4.28 7.41 5.88
C LEU A 70 -5.30 8.34 6.54
N ARG A 71 -4.94 8.98 7.64
CA ARG A 71 -5.67 10.15 8.13
C ARG A 71 -5.32 11.34 7.24
N ASP A 72 -6.34 12.09 6.83
CA ASP A 72 -6.15 13.27 6.00
C ASP A 72 -5.27 14.33 6.69
N LYS A 73 -4.39 14.94 5.91
CA LYS A 73 -3.49 16.00 6.39
C LYS A 73 -4.19 17.32 6.72
N ASP A 74 -5.30 17.62 6.03
CA ASP A 74 -6.02 18.88 6.13
C ASP A 74 -7.28 18.78 7.02
N ASN A 75 -7.78 17.56 7.23
CA ASN A 75 -8.96 17.31 8.05
C ASN A 75 -8.75 16.06 8.93
N PRO A 76 -8.49 16.22 10.22
CA PRO A 76 -8.18 15.10 11.12
C PRO A 76 -9.36 14.14 11.34
N ASP A 77 -10.58 14.53 10.97
CA ASP A 77 -11.76 13.67 11.08
C ASP A 77 -12.00 12.84 9.82
N ARG A 78 -11.29 13.16 8.73
CA ARG A 78 -11.37 12.44 7.44
C ARG A 78 -10.29 11.38 7.33
N TYR A 79 -10.68 10.20 6.88
CA TYR A 79 -9.80 9.08 6.55
C TYR A 79 -9.85 8.81 5.06
N LEU A 80 -8.71 8.47 4.48
CA LEU A 80 -8.51 8.20 3.07
C LEU A 80 -8.12 6.74 2.90
N LEU A 81 -8.81 6.02 2.05
CA LEU A 81 -8.53 4.63 1.69
C LEU A 81 -8.05 4.59 0.25
N PHE A 82 -6.84 4.08 0.07
CA PHE A 82 -6.23 3.81 -1.22
C PHE A 82 -6.27 2.30 -1.47
N PHE A 83 -6.63 1.87 -2.67
CA PHE A 83 -6.69 0.46 -3.00
C PHE A 83 -6.53 0.24 -4.51
N LYS A 84 -5.97 -0.89 -4.89
CA LYS A 84 -5.78 -1.27 -6.29
C LYS A 84 -7.09 -1.78 -6.87
N GLN A 85 -7.59 -1.05 -7.87
CA GLN A 85 -8.69 -1.43 -8.75
C GLN A 85 -8.66 -0.55 -9.99
N ASN A 86 -8.34 -1.10 -11.17
CA ASN A 86 -8.24 -0.36 -12.43
C ASN A 86 -7.35 0.90 -12.32
N GLY A 87 -6.09 0.71 -11.89
CA GLY A 87 -5.25 1.76 -11.37
C GLY A 87 -5.33 1.79 -9.84
N LEU A 88 -5.13 2.94 -9.22
CA LEU A 88 -5.31 3.16 -7.80
C LEU A 88 -6.59 3.95 -7.55
N SER A 89 -7.52 3.39 -6.80
CA SER A 89 -8.76 4.05 -6.38
C SER A 89 -8.58 4.72 -5.02
N ILE A 90 -9.30 5.83 -4.80
CA ILE A 90 -9.24 6.61 -3.57
C ILE A 90 -10.67 6.83 -3.06
N SER A 91 -10.88 6.54 -1.78
CA SER A 91 -12.14 6.77 -1.09
C SER A 91 -11.93 7.51 0.21
N GLU A 92 -12.96 8.18 0.70
CA GLU A 92 -12.97 8.92 1.96
C GLU A 92 -14.01 8.36 2.93
N SER A 93 -13.74 8.50 4.23
CA SER A 93 -14.69 8.20 5.30
C SER A 93 -14.45 9.12 6.51
N TYR A 94 -15.52 9.41 7.26
CA TYR A 94 -15.46 10.15 8.53
C TYR A 94 -15.72 9.26 9.74
N ASP A 95 -16.02 7.98 9.52
CA ASP A 95 -16.39 7.04 10.58
C ASP A 95 -15.74 5.65 10.43
N MET A 96 -14.83 5.50 9.46
CA MET A 96 -14.14 4.23 9.12
C MET A 96 -15.11 3.11 8.71
N LYS A 97 -16.36 3.43 8.43
CA LYS A 97 -17.42 2.47 8.10
C LYS A 97 -18.09 2.78 6.77
N ASN A 98 -18.51 4.03 6.61
CA ASN A 98 -19.17 4.52 5.41
C ASN A 98 -18.13 5.17 4.50
N TRP A 99 -17.86 4.56 3.34
CA TRP A 99 -16.86 5.02 2.39
C TRP A 99 -17.49 5.59 1.14
N LYS A 100 -16.90 6.66 0.63
CA LYS A 100 -17.30 7.31 -0.60
C LYS A 100 -16.11 7.41 -1.54
N PHE A 101 -16.25 6.92 -2.76
CA PHE A 101 -15.25 7.08 -3.81
C PHE A 101 -15.09 8.56 -4.19
N ILE A 102 -13.84 9.04 -4.27
CA ILE A 102 -13.52 10.44 -4.57
C ILE A 102 -12.62 10.62 -5.79
N GLY A 103 -11.87 9.60 -6.19
CA GLY A 103 -10.99 9.72 -7.34
C GLY A 103 -10.09 8.50 -7.55
N SER A 104 -9.23 8.60 -8.56
CA SER A 104 -8.27 7.57 -8.90
C SER A 104 -6.97 8.16 -9.45
N SER A 105 -5.93 7.34 -9.48
CA SER A 105 -4.65 7.60 -10.12
C SER A 105 -4.27 6.41 -10.99
N ASP A 106 -3.48 6.64 -12.02
CA ASP A 106 -2.87 5.62 -12.87
C ASP A 106 -1.70 4.87 -12.20
N ALA A 107 -1.54 5.03 -10.88
CA ALA A 107 -0.50 4.36 -10.11
C ALA A 107 -0.64 2.83 -10.14
N GLY A 108 0.49 2.16 -9.94
CA GLY A 108 0.58 0.71 -9.80
C GLY A 108 0.01 0.18 -8.47
N GLU A 109 0.50 -0.96 -8.05
CA GLU A 109 0.06 -1.70 -6.85
C GLU A 109 0.77 -1.24 -5.57
N ASN A 110 0.40 -1.83 -4.42
CA ASN A 110 1.05 -1.67 -3.13
C ASN A 110 1.18 -0.19 -2.71
N ALA A 111 0.08 0.53 -2.73
CA ALA A 111 0.07 1.93 -2.34
C ALA A 111 0.51 2.13 -0.89
N CYS A 112 1.43 3.06 -0.70
CA CYS A 112 1.77 3.64 0.61
C CYS A 112 1.76 5.15 0.45
N VAL A 113 1.06 5.88 1.32
CA VAL A 113 0.95 7.33 1.22
C VAL A 113 1.45 7.97 2.51
N ILE A 114 2.36 8.91 2.36
CA ILE A 114 2.83 9.75 3.45
C ILE A 114 2.51 11.22 3.15
N VAL A 115 2.56 12.06 4.19
CA VAL A 115 2.50 13.50 4.02
C VAL A 115 3.91 14.04 4.08
N LYS A 116 4.38 14.67 3.00
CA LYS A 116 5.69 15.28 2.92
C LYS A 116 5.57 16.70 2.38
N ASP A 117 6.15 17.66 3.11
CA ASP A 117 6.14 19.08 2.74
C ASP A 117 4.72 19.63 2.45
N GLY A 118 3.71 19.17 3.24
CA GLY A 118 2.32 19.57 3.11
C GLY A 118 1.55 18.92 1.95
N LYS A 119 2.15 18.01 1.20
CA LYS A 119 1.56 17.29 0.07
C LYS A 119 1.44 15.80 0.37
N TYR A 120 0.50 15.13 -0.32
CA TYR A 120 0.45 13.68 -0.34
C TYR A 120 1.53 13.14 -1.26
N MET A 121 2.37 12.25 -0.75
CA MET A 121 3.36 11.52 -1.53
C MET A 121 2.92 10.06 -1.58
N LEU A 122 2.49 9.63 -2.76
CA LEU A 122 2.11 8.25 -3.05
C LEU A 122 3.33 7.49 -3.54
N ILE A 123 3.64 6.44 -2.83
CA ILE A 123 4.63 5.43 -3.17
C ILE A 123 3.87 4.21 -3.69
N HIS A 124 4.24 3.68 -4.85
CA HIS A 124 3.55 2.57 -5.46
C HIS A 124 4.52 1.64 -6.20
N SER A 125 4.05 0.45 -6.56
CA SER A 125 4.79 -0.50 -7.37
C SER A 125 4.37 -0.36 -8.83
N PRO A 126 5.18 0.25 -9.70
CA PRO A 126 5.06 0.03 -11.13
C PRO A 126 5.49 -1.42 -11.47
N GLU A 127 5.62 -1.76 -12.75
CA GLU A 127 6.11 -3.08 -13.16
C GLU A 127 7.45 -3.42 -12.47
N ASP A 128 8.35 -2.43 -12.35
CA ASP A 128 9.65 -2.55 -11.67
C ASP A 128 10.05 -1.22 -11.04
N GLY A 129 10.71 -1.26 -9.88
CA GLY A 129 11.12 -0.10 -9.10
C GLY A 129 10.05 0.39 -8.12
N ILE A 130 10.31 1.56 -7.56
CA ILE A 130 9.44 2.25 -6.60
C ILE A 130 8.97 3.55 -7.26
N GLY A 131 7.71 3.62 -7.66
CA GLY A 131 7.12 4.81 -8.26
C GLY A 131 6.74 5.84 -7.22
N ILE A 132 6.90 7.12 -7.57
CA ILE A 132 6.54 8.26 -6.72
C ILE A 132 5.59 9.19 -7.47
N LYS A 133 4.47 9.51 -6.85
CA LYS A 133 3.57 10.57 -7.31
C LYS A 133 3.27 11.55 -6.18
N ILE A 134 3.02 12.80 -6.51
CA ILE A 134 2.70 13.84 -5.53
C ILE A 134 1.38 14.50 -5.88
N SER A 135 0.55 14.78 -4.86
CA SER A 135 -0.71 15.49 -5.01
C SER A 135 -0.93 16.47 -3.85
N GLU A 136 -1.58 17.58 -4.13
CA GLU A 136 -2.09 18.51 -3.12
C GLU A 136 -3.53 18.21 -2.74
N ASP A 137 -4.33 17.70 -3.69
CA ASP A 137 -5.79 17.63 -3.65
C ASP A 137 -6.38 16.20 -3.74
N LEU A 138 -5.54 15.16 -3.91
CA LEU A 138 -5.90 13.76 -4.14
C LEU A 138 -6.51 13.47 -5.53
N LEU A 139 -6.77 14.47 -6.34
CA LEU A 139 -7.41 14.35 -7.64
C LEU A 139 -6.40 14.45 -8.79
N SER A 140 -5.42 15.33 -8.62
CA SER A 140 -4.35 15.56 -9.60
C SER A 140 -3.04 15.03 -9.05
N TRP A 141 -2.42 14.08 -9.76
CA TRP A 141 -1.17 13.43 -9.36
C TRP A 141 -0.05 13.73 -10.33
N GLU A 142 0.99 14.37 -9.85
CA GLU A 142 2.22 14.62 -10.60
C GLU A 142 3.17 13.43 -10.45
N ASP A 143 3.58 12.84 -11.56
CA ASP A 143 4.58 11.76 -11.58
C ASP A 143 5.98 12.31 -11.29
N ARG A 144 6.70 11.72 -10.34
CA ARG A 144 8.06 12.06 -9.96
C ARG A 144 9.07 10.99 -10.38
N GLY A 145 8.61 10.04 -11.18
CA GLY A 145 9.45 8.97 -11.71
C GLY A 145 9.57 7.76 -10.79
N VAL A 146 10.55 6.93 -11.10
CA VAL A 146 10.78 5.63 -10.47
C VAL A 146 12.16 5.59 -9.81
N ILE A 147 12.19 5.15 -8.57
CA ILE A 147 13.41 4.92 -7.80
C ILE A 147 13.79 3.44 -7.93
N TYR A 148 15.06 3.18 -8.27
CA TYR A 148 15.62 1.83 -8.40
C TYR A 148 16.60 1.49 -7.28
N LEU A 149 16.80 2.38 -6.31
CA LEU A 149 17.79 2.25 -5.24
C LEU A 149 19.16 1.84 -5.81
N ASN A 150 19.85 0.93 -5.12
CA ASN A 150 21.15 0.44 -5.56
C ASN A 150 21.07 -0.95 -6.25
N ARG A 151 19.91 -1.25 -6.85
CA ARG A 151 19.58 -2.58 -7.42
C ARG A 151 20.67 -3.18 -8.31
N LYS A 152 21.31 -2.36 -9.14
CA LYS A 152 22.36 -2.83 -10.08
C LYS A 152 23.58 -3.43 -9.37
N CYS A 153 23.75 -3.12 -8.08
CA CYS A 153 24.85 -3.64 -7.25
C CYS A 153 24.46 -4.85 -6.40
N TRP A 154 23.20 -5.32 -6.52
CA TRP A 154 22.65 -6.38 -5.68
C TRP A 154 22.24 -7.61 -6.49
N ASP A 155 22.94 -8.71 -6.34
CA ASP A 155 22.58 -9.97 -6.99
C ASP A 155 21.20 -10.49 -6.54
N TRP A 156 20.82 -10.23 -5.28
CA TRP A 156 19.55 -10.66 -4.71
C TRP A 156 18.34 -9.88 -5.22
N ALA A 157 18.53 -8.72 -5.83
CA ALA A 157 17.47 -7.81 -6.29
C ALA A 157 17.66 -7.37 -7.75
N ASN A 158 18.48 -8.07 -8.53
CA ASN A 158 18.82 -7.70 -9.91
C ASN A 158 17.68 -7.98 -10.91
N GLY A 159 16.66 -8.71 -10.52
CA GLY A 159 15.47 -9.01 -11.33
C GLY A 159 14.39 -7.95 -11.19
N ARG A 160 13.74 -7.88 -10.05
CA ARG A 160 12.66 -6.92 -9.77
C ARG A 160 12.84 -6.31 -8.38
N LEU A 161 12.48 -5.05 -8.23
CA LEU A 161 12.42 -4.33 -6.97
C LEU A 161 11.07 -3.64 -6.89
N THR A 162 10.33 -3.80 -5.76
CA THR A 162 8.93 -3.34 -5.68
C THR A 162 8.38 -3.33 -4.24
N ALA A 163 7.10 -3.00 -4.10
CA ALA A 163 6.29 -3.06 -2.89
C ALA A 163 6.92 -2.29 -1.72
N ALA A 164 7.26 -1.01 -1.96
CA ALA A 164 7.81 -0.17 -0.92
C ALA A 164 6.74 0.30 0.07
N PHE A 165 7.02 0.10 1.36
CA PHE A 165 6.30 0.71 2.46
C PHE A 165 7.22 1.71 3.16
N VAL A 166 6.75 2.95 3.30
CA VAL A 166 7.52 4.04 3.90
C VAL A 166 6.89 4.46 5.22
N MET A 167 7.73 4.67 6.21
CA MET A 167 7.33 5.25 7.49
C MET A 167 8.35 6.27 7.99
N GLU A 168 7.90 7.22 8.79
CA GLU A 168 8.78 8.13 9.51
C GLU A 168 9.54 7.35 10.60
N SER A 169 10.83 7.64 10.75
CA SER A 169 11.68 6.97 11.74
C SER A 169 11.38 7.43 13.18
N CYS A 170 10.72 8.57 13.34
CA CYS A 170 10.41 9.17 14.65
C CYS A 170 11.63 9.23 15.59
N GLY A 171 12.79 9.52 15.05
CA GLY A 171 14.06 9.61 15.80
C GLY A 171 14.68 8.24 16.18
N LYS A 172 14.20 7.15 15.60
CA LYS A 172 14.78 5.79 15.83
C LYS A 172 16.03 5.54 15.00
N THR A 173 16.23 6.34 13.94
CA THR A 173 17.43 6.33 13.11
C THR A 173 17.90 7.77 12.91
N LYS A 174 19.09 7.97 12.32
CA LYS A 174 19.59 9.30 11.92
C LYS A 174 18.87 9.89 10.70
N TYR A 175 18.06 9.08 10.01
CA TYR A 175 17.27 9.48 8.83
C TYR A 175 15.82 9.75 9.19
N LYS A 176 15.11 10.54 8.38
CA LYS A 176 13.69 10.86 8.56
C LYS A 176 12.78 9.70 8.22
N TYR A 177 13.11 8.93 7.16
CA TYR A 177 12.26 7.89 6.61
C TYR A 177 12.97 6.54 6.57
N ILE A 178 12.21 5.51 6.84
CA ILE A 178 12.57 4.10 6.67
C ILE A 178 11.73 3.54 5.55
N ILE A 179 12.36 2.89 4.58
CA ILE A 179 11.71 2.28 3.42
C ILE A 179 11.91 0.77 3.50
N PHE A 180 10.82 0.03 3.67
CA PHE A 180 10.79 -1.42 3.54
C PHE A 180 10.42 -1.76 2.11
N PHE A 181 11.15 -2.64 1.48
CA PHE A 181 10.89 -3.05 0.10
C PHE A 181 11.32 -4.49 -0.11
N HIS A 182 10.91 -5.10 -1.21
CA HIS A 182 11.42 -6.40 -1.58
C HIS A 182 12.04 -6.39 -2.99
N GLY A 183 12.99 -7.30 -3.18
CA GLY A 183 13.62 -7.55 -4.45
C GLY A 183 13.66 -9.05 -4.76
N SER A 184 13.72 -9.38 -6.03
CA SER A 184 13.89 -10.76 -6.52
C SER A 184 15.05 -10.86 -7.49
N ARG A 185 15.59 -12.08 -7.63
CA ARG A 185 16.65 -12.35 -8.59
C ARG A 185 16.11 -12.48 -10.00
N LYS A 186 16.94 -12.16 -10.98
CA LYS A 186 16.59 -12.25 -12.41
C LYS A 186 16.24 -13.65 -12.87
N GLU A 187 16.81 -14.67 -12.24
CA GLU A 187 16.56 -16.09 -12.55
C GLU A 187 15.22 -16.58 -11.97
N CYS A 188 14.63 -15.81 -11.05
CA CYS A 188 13.32 -16.13 -10.50
C CYS A 188 12.25 -15.61 -11.45
N SER A 189 11.32 -16.48 -11.86
CA SER A 189 10.19 -16.03 -12.68
C SER A 189 9.45 -14.88 -12.01
N PRO A 190 9.18 -13.78 -12.72
CA PRO A 190 8.37 -12.68 -12.18
C PRO A 190 6.99 -13.14 -11.72
N GLU A 191 6.45 -14.18 -12.34
CA GLU A 191 5.12 -14.74 -12.08
C GLU A 191 5.04 -15.48 -10.73
N THR A 192 6.15 -16.01 -10.24
CA THR A 192 6.13 -16.83 -9.03
C THR A 192 6.39 -16.05 -7.76
N HIS A 193 6.81 -14.77 -7.84
CA HIS A 193 7.31 -13.99 -6.70
C HIS A 193 8.28 -14.77 -5.79
N GLY A 194 8.77 -15.89 -6.31
CA GLY A 194 9.65 -16.81 -5.61
C GLY A 194 10.99 -16.16 -5.31
N ALA A 195 11.56 -16.47 -4.16
CA ALA A 195 12.83 -15.93 -3.70
C ALA A 195 12.87 -14.39 -3.56
N ALA A 196 11.74 -13.75 -3.30
CA ALA A 196 11.73 -12.34 -2.91
C ALA A 196 12.35 -12.19 -1.51
N THR A 197 13.25 -11.23 -1.37
CA THR A 197 13.92 -10.89 -0.12
C THR A 197 13.49 -9.52 0.33
N LEU A 198 13.09 -9.41 1.61
CA LEU A 198 12.78 -8.13 2.24
C LEU A 198 14.09 -7.38 2.56
N ALA A 199 14.10 -6.09 2.30
CA ALA A 199 15.20 -5.19 2.64
C ALA A 199 14.73 -3.85 3.16
N VAL A 200 15.66 -3.07 3.68
CA VAL A 200 15.43 -1.76 4.28
C VAL A 200 16.40 -0.75 3.68
N ALA A 201 15.89 0.43 3.37
CA ALA A 201 16.67 1.61 3.04
C ALA A 201 16.23 2.81 3.90
N TYR A 202 17.10 3.77 4.03
CA TYR A 202 16.90 4.98 4.82
C TYR A 202 17.14 6.21 3.95
N THR A 203 16.34 7.27 4.16
CA THR A 203 16.50 8.52 3.40
C THR A 203 15.92 9.70 4.17
N ASP A 204 16.40 10.90 3.83
CA ASP A 204 15.80 12.16 4.26
C ASP A 204 14.99 12.83 3.14
N ASP A 205 15.30 12.52 1.89
CA ASP A 205 14.86 13.30 0.73
C ASP A 205 14.27 12.49 -0.43
N PHE A 206 14.33 11.16 -0.40
CA PHE A 206 13.96 10.25 -1.50
C PHE A 206 14.83 10.36 -2.75
N ILE A 207 16.03 10.94 -2.60
CA ILE A 207 17.06 11.06 -3.64
C ILE A 207 18.30 10.29 -3.22
N ASN A 208 18.74 10.51 -1.99
CA ASN A 208 19.90 9.89 -1.39
C ASN A 208 19.48 8.79 -0.43
N PHE A 209 20.06 7.61 -0.59
CA PHE A 209 19.67 6.43 0.20
C PHE A 209 20.88 5.85 0.93
N SER A 210 20.65 5.42 2.18
CA SER A 210 21.57 4.60 2.97
C SER A 210 20.94 3.23 3.23
N TYR A 211 21.77 2.24 3.43
CA TYR A 211 21.37 0.86 3.77
C TYR A 211 21.87 0.46 5.16
N GLU A 212 22.37 1.44 5.88
CA GLU A 212 22.77 1.33 7.29
C GLU A 212 21.98 2.36 8.11
N PRO A 213 21.43 1.96 9.29
CA PRO A 213 20.59 2.84 10.13
C PRO A 213 21.29 4.06 10.72
#